data_e3b689886ff192b84bc0c3c1b71f7eba
#
_entry.id   e3b689886ff192b84bc0c3c1b71f7eba
#
_cell.length_a   1.000
_cell.length_b   1.000
_cell.length_c   1.000
_cell.angle_alpha   90.00
_cell.angle_beta   90.00
_cell.angle_gamma   90.00
#
_symmetry.space_group_name_H-M   'P 1'
#
loop_
_entity.id
_entity.type
_entity.pdbx_description
1 polymer ?
#
loop_
_entity_poly.entity_id
_entity_poly.type
_entity_poly.pdbx_seq_one_letter_code
_entity_poly.pdbx_strand_id
1 'polypeptide(L)'
;SDTETFVAMKMHIDNWRWAGVPIYMRTGKKLSETVLEVVVEFNKPPRELFGKSEANRLRFRLGANDGVDISLQAKEPGTKLLTRQVDLTVEFAHEFGERQGPYERLLNAAIVGDHFRFTRIDAVLHSWKILDELLKSPTQLHPYFEGTWGPDNAEALVPNGWAPVGSQVNR
;
A
#
# COMPACT_ATOMS: atom_id res chain seq x y z
N SER A 1 -20.81 -12.57 15.91
CA SER A 1 -19.86 -11.68 16.62
C SER A 1 -19.98 -10.30 16.03
N ASP A 2 -20.05 -9.29 16.87
CA ASP A 2 -20.12 -7.88 16.46
C ASP A 2 -18.72 -7.23 16.50
N THR A 3 -17.67 -8.06 16.53
CA THR A 3 -16.28 -7.59 16.54
C THR A 3 -15.85 -7.30 15.10
N GLU A 4 -15.40 -6.08 14.86
CA GLU A 4 -14.89 -5.65 13.57
C GLU A 4 -13.54 -6.35 13.30
N THR A 5 -13.44 -6.97 12.14
CA THR A 5 -12.24 -7.68 11.70
C THR A 5 -11.68 -7.16 10.38
N PHE A 6 -12.33 -6.16 9.79
CA PHE A 6 -11.94 -5.51 8.55
C PHE A 6 -12.25 -4.03 8.60
N VAL A 7 -11.38 -3.22 8.03
CA VAL A 7 -11.64 -1.81 7.77
C VAL A 7 -11.09 -1.40 6.41
N ALA A 8 -11.87 -0.62 5.68
CA ALA A 8 -11.44 0.12 4.51
C ALA A 8 -11.82 1.58 4.68
N MET A 9 -10.88 2.47 4.42
CA MET A 9 -11.11 3.90 4.62
C MET A 9 -10.42 4.73 3.55
N LYS A 10 -10.97 5.92 3.30
CA LYS A 10 -10.36 6.97 2.51
C LYS A 10 -9.92 8.09 3.44
N MET A 11 -8.69 8.52 3.30
CA MET A 11 -8.10 9.59 4.11
C MET A 11 -7.56 10.70 3.22
N HIS A 12 -7.42 11.88 3.81
CA HIS A 12 -6.76 13.03 3.21
C HIS A 12 -5.76 13.63 4.19
N ILE A 13 -4.66 14.17 3.68
CA ILE A 13 -3.65 14.85 4.47
C ILE A 13 -3.53 16.28 3.92
N ASP A 14 -3.99 17.25 4.71
CA ASP A 14 -4.00 18.67 4.33
C ASP A 14 -2.66 19.34 4.61
N ASN A 15 -1.68 19.00 3.78
CA ASN A 15 -0.40 19.70 3.75
C ASN A 15 0.03 19.95 2.30
N TRP A 16 1.05 20.80 2.10
CA TRP A 16 1.49 21.18 0.75
C TRP A 16 1.94 20.00 -0.12
N ARG A 17 2.37 18.89 0.48
CA ARG A 17 2.84 17.68 -0.24
C ARG A 17 1.69 16.79 -0.71
N TRP A 18 0.68 16.61 0.15
CA TRP A 18 -0.37 15.60 -0.04
C TRP A 18 -1.75 16.19 -0.28
N ALA A 19 -1.88 17.54 -0.30
CA ALA A 19 -3.16 18.18 -0.59
C ALA A 19 -3.73 17.69 -1.92
N GLY A 20 -4.98 17.25 -1.91
CA GLY A 20 -5.68 16.72 -3.08
C GLY A 20 -5.34 15.26 -3.45
N VAL A 21 -4.42 14.60 -2.76
CA VAL A 21 -4.10 13.18 -2.98
C VAL A 21 -4.99 12.32 -2.07
N PRO A 22 -5.88 11.48 -2.63
CA PRO A 22 -6.66 10.54 -1.83
C PRO A 22 -5.78 9.37 -1.39
N ILE A 23 -5.87 8.99 -0.13
CA ILE A 23 -5.17 7.83 0.44
C ILE A 23 -6.23 6.79 0.81
N TYR A 24 -6.15 5.64 0.18
CA TYR A 24 -7.03 4.51 0.46
C TYR A 24 -6.26 3.47 1.26
N MET A 25 -6.85 2.99 2.34
CA MET A 25 -6.26 1.96 3.18
C MET A 25 -7.29 0.87 3.43
N ARG A 26 -6.86 -0.39 3.36
CA ARG A 26 -7.63 -1.54 3.84
C ARG A 26 -6.75 -2.45 4.67
N THR A 27 -7.33 -3.01 5.69
CA THR A 27 -6.70 -4.05 6.51
C THR A 27 -7.78 -4.98 7.07
N GLY A 28 -7.45 -6.23 7.29
CA GLY A 28 -8.42 -7.19 7.82
C GLY A 28 -7.79 -8.49 8.26
N LYS A 29 -8.59 -9.32 8.91
CA LYS A 29 -8.22 -10.66 9.32
C LYS A 29 -8.61 -11.67 8.24
N LYS A 30 -7.84 -12.74 8.11
CA LYS A 30 -8.12 -13.86 7.19
C LYS A 30 -8.39 -13.41 5.75
N LEU A 31 -7.70 -12.37 5.29
CA LEU A 31 -7.74 -11.93 3.90
C LEU A 31 -7.07 -12.99 3.01
N SER A 32 -7.17 -12.81 1.69
CA SER A 32 -6.61 -13.73 0.69
C SER A 32 -5.11 -13.97 0.90
N GLU A 33 -4.37 -12.95 1.30
CA GLU A 33 -2.92 -13.04 1.55
C GLU A 33 -2.52 -12.17 2.75
N THR A 34 -1.39 -12.51 3.36
CA THR A 34 -0.74 -11.68 4.39
C THR A 34 0.32 -10.83 3.73
N VAL A 35 -0.01 -9.58 3.46
CA VAL A 35 0.89 -8.61 2.82
C VAL A 35 0.84 -7.27 3.53
N LEU A 36 1.92 -6.53 3.42
CA LEU A 36 2.01 -5.12 3.80
C LEU A 36 2.67 -4.38 2.65
N GLU A 37 1.90 -3.54 1.98
CA GLU A 37 2.40 -2.78 0.82
C GLU A 37 1.80 -1.39 0.75
N VAL A 38 2.51 -0.49 0.10
CA VAL A 38 2.05 0.85 -0.26
C VAL A 38 2.17 1.00 -1.76
N VAL A 39 1.07 1.32 -2.43
CA VAL A 39 1.05 1.55 -3.88
C VAL A 39 0.77 3.02 -4.15
N VAL A 40 1.67 3.68 -4.86
CA VAL A 40 1.48 5.03 -5.39
C VAL A 40 1.13 4.91 -6.86
N GLU A 41 -0.09 5.29 -7.21
CA GLU A 41 -0.53 5.39 -8.61
C GLU A 41 -0.37 6.84 -9.07
N PHE A 42 0.39 7.02 -10.14
CA PHE A 42 0.59 8.34 -10.73
C PHE A 42 -0.59 8.74 -11.61
N ASN A 43 -0.76 10.03 -11.82
CA ASN A 43 -1.74 10.53 -12.77
C ASN A 43 -1.37 10.06 -14.18
N LYS A 44 -2.38 9.74 -14.99
CA LYS A 44 -2.17 9.51 -16.42
C LYS A 44 -1.63 10.78 -17.07
N PRO A 45 -0.81 10.66 -18.13
CA PRO A 45 -0.31 11.82 -18.84
C PRO A 45 -1.49 12.64 -19.38
N PRO A 46 -1.39 13.98 -19.39
CA PRO A 46 -2.49 14.86 -19.83
C PRO A 46 -2.82 14.74 -21.32
N ARG A 47 -1.96 14.11 -22.10
CA ARG A 47 -2.15 13.80 -23.53
C ARG A 47 -1.81 12.35 -23.80
N GLU A 48 -2.74 11.63 -24.38
CA GLU A 48 -2.55 10.24 -24.80
C GLU A 48 -1.91 10.20 -26.22
N LEU A 49 -0.60 10.44 -26.30
CA LEU A 49 0.14 10.40 -27.56
C LEU A 49 0.33 8.98 -28.10
N PHE A 50 0.22 7.98 -27.25
CA PHE A 50 0.51 6.58 -27.54
C PHE A 50 -0.70 5.65 -27.37
N GLY A 51 -1.92 6.17 -27.59
CA GLY A 51 -3.15 5.44 -27.32
C GLY A 51 -3.48 5.39 -25.82
N LYS A 52 -4.40 4.51 -25.43
CA LYS A 52 -4.74 4.33 -24.00
C LYS A 52 -3.56 3.72 -23.27
N SER A 53 -2.94 4.47 -22.38
CA SER A 53 -1.90 4.00 -21.48
C SER A 53 -2.43 3.86 -20.06
N GLU A 54 -1.95 2.85 -19.35
CA GLU A 54 -2.18 2.71 -17.93
C GLU A 54 -1.37 3.72 -17.13
N ALA A 55 -1.78 3.97 -15.90
CA ALA A 55 -1.01 4.81 -14.98
C ALA A 55 0.30 4.10 -14.58
N ASN A 56 1.39 4.86 -14.48
CA ASN A 56 2.60 4.34 -13.86
C ASN A 56 2.35 4.11 -12.37
N ARG A 57 3.04 3.12 -11.79
CA ARG A 57 2.90 2.76 -10.38
C ARG A 57 4.25 2.57 -9.72
N LEU A 58 4.29 2.91 -8.45
CA LEU A 58 5.41 2.60 -7.57
C LEU A 58 4.85 1.82 -6.39
N ARG A 59 5.36 0.61 -6.17
CA ARG A 59 4.95 -0.26 -5.07
C ARG A 59 6.10 -0.47 -4.12
N PHE A 60 5.86 -0.21 -2.86
CA PHE A 60 6.74 -0.58 -1.76
C PHE A 60 6.18 -1.82 -1.09
N ARG A 61 6.90 -2.92 -1.17
CA ARG A 61 6.63 -4.15 -0.41
C ARG A 61 7.33 -4.05 0.93
N LEU A 62 6.62 -4.27 2.01
CA LEU A 62 7.12 -4.17 3.38
C LEU A 62 6.98 -5.53 4.06
N GLY A 63 7.92 -5.89 4.92
CA GLY A 63 7.88 -7.16 5.66
C GLY A 63 8.93 -8.17 5.19
N ALA A 64 8.55 -9.45 5.07
CA ALA A 64 9.51 -10.52 4.79
C ALA A 64 10.14 -10.43 3.38
N ASN A 65 9.34 -10.07 2.39
CA ASN A 65 9.76 -9.95 0.97
C ASN A 65 9.80 -8.48 0.57
N ASP A 66 10.52 -7.68 1.33
CA ASP A 66 10.58 -6.25 1.11
C ASP A 66 11.38 -5.86 -0.13
N GLY A 67 10.91 -4.80 -0.76
CA GLY A 67 11.47 -4.33 -2.02
C GLY A 67 10.63 -3.22 -2.63
N VAL A 68 11.00 -2.86 -3.85
CA VAL A 68 10.31 -1.83 -4.64
C VAL A 68 10.05 -2.35 -6.04
N ASP A 69 8.82 -2.20 -6.51
CA ASP A 69 8.45 -2.46 -7.89
C ASP A 69 8.04 -1.14 -8.55
N ILE A 70 8.53 -0.91 -9.76
CA ILE A 70 8.21 0.27 -10.58
C ILE A 70 7.59 -0.22 -11.88
N SER A 71 6.31 0.11 -12.09
CA SER A 71 5.60 -0.19 -13.33
C SER A 71 5.55 1.07 -14.20
N LEU A 72 6.12 1.00 -15.38
CA LEU A 72 6.22 2.11 -16.33
C LEU A 72 5.57 1.74 -17.66
N GLN A 73 5.02 2.74 -18.35
CA GLN A 73 4.59 2.60 -19.73
C GLN A 73 5.74 2.93 -20.67
N ALA A 74 6.20 1.95 -21.43
CA ALA A 74 7.24 2.11 -22.43
C ALA A 74 6.67 1.95 -23.86
N LYS A 75 7.15 2.77 -24.80
CA LYS A 75 6.76 2.63 -26.21
C LYS A 75 7.23 1.27 -26.75
N GLU A 76 6.33 0.55 -27.41
CA GLU A 76 6.71 -0.67 -28.11
C GLU A 76 7.62 -0.37 -29.31
N PRO A 77 8.60 -1.24 -29.61
CA PRO A 77 9.37 -1.15 -30.85
C PRO A 77 8.45 -1.19 -32.09
N GLY A 78 8.81 -0.43 -33.12
CA GLY A 78 8.06 -0.39 -34.38
C GLY A 78 7.42 0.95 -34.66
N THR A 79 6.64 1.02 -35.74
CA THR A 79 6.04 2.26 -36.27
C THR A 79 4.74 2.66 -35.57
N LYS A 80 4.08 1.73 -34.89
CA LYS A 80 2.84 2.03 -34.14
C LYS A 80 3.16 2.78 -32.86
N LEU A 81 2.31 3.75 -32.51
CA LEU A 81 2.39 4.50 -31.28
C LEU A 81 1.59 3.77 -30.17
N LEU A 82 2.11 2.63 -29.73
CA LEU A 82 1.55 1.82 -28.66
C LEU A 82 2.51 1.77 -27.49
N THR A 83 1.97 1.67 -26.27
CA THR A 83 2.74 1.45 -25.06
C THR A 83 2.46 0.07 -24.48
N ARG A 84 3.45 -0.45 -23.78
CA ARG A 84 3.38 -1.67 -22.98
C ARG A 84 3.92 -1.39 -21.59
N GLN A 85 3.32 -2.00 -20.58
CA GLN A 85 3.85 -1.96 -19.23
C GLN A 85 5.19 -2.71 -19.17
N VAL A 86 6.15 -2.10 -18.51
CA VAL A 86 7.45 -2.68 -18.14
C VAL A 86 7.60 -2.57 -16.64
N ASP A 87 7.91 -3.68 -16.01
CA ASP A 87 8.08 -3.74 -14.55
C ASP A 87 9.57 -3.90 -14.20
N LEU A 88 10.03 -3.09 -13.26
CA LEU A 88 11.36 -3.12 -12.67
C LEU A 88 11.19 -3.49 -11.20
N THR A 89 11.88 -4.54 -10.76
CA THR A 89 11.79 -5.04 -9.39
C THR A 89 13.16 -5.00 -8.72
N VAL A 90 13.21 -4.48 -7.52
CA VAL A 90 14.35 -4.54 -6.61
C VAL A 90 13.93 -5.29 -5.36
N GLU A 91 14.61 -6.37 -5.06
CA GLU A 91 14.45 -7.14 -3.82
C GLU A 91 15.58 -6.81 -2.87
N PHE A 92 15.27 -6.23 -1.71
CA PHE A 92 16.30 -5.73 -0.79
C PHE A 92 17.13 -6.85 -0.17
N ALA A 93 16.57 -8.05 -0.03
CA ALA A 93 17.33 -9.21 0.45
C ALA A 93 18.46 -9.59 -0.50
N HIS A 94 18.27 -9.45 -1.82
CA HIS A 94 19.30 -9.70 -2.82
C HIS A 94 20.40 -8.63 -2.81
N GLU A 95 20.03 -7.37 -2.56
CA GLU A 95 20.97 -6.24 -2.61
C GLU A 95 21.77 -6.07 -1.31
N PHE A 96 21.14 -6.32 -0.16
CA PHE A 96 21.70 -5.98 1.16
C PHE A 96 21.98 -7.21 2.06
N GLY A 97 21.71 -8.42 1.58
CA GLY A 97 21.91 -9.67 2.32
C GLY A 97 20.84 -9.92 3.40
N GLU A 98 21.09 -10.94 4.22
CA GLU A 98 20.17 -11.33 5.28
C GLU A 98 20.00 -10.22 6.33
N ARG A 99 18.75 -10.00 6.73
CA ARG A 99 18.39 -9.01 7.73
C ARG A 99 18.34 -9.62 9.12
N GLN A 100 18.80 -8.85 10.08
CA GLN A 100 18.51 -9.12 11.49
C GLN A 100 17.00 -9.11 11.74
N GLY A 101 16.52 -10.00 12.57
CA GLY A 101 15.12 -10.06 12.97
C GLY A 101 14.64 -8.73 13.59
N PRO A 102 13.36 -8.38 13.42
CA PRO A 102 12.85 -7.11 13.93
C PRO A 102 13.00 -6.97 15.45
N TYR A 103 12.77 -8.03 16.20
CA TYR A 103 12.96 -8.04 17.66
C TYR A 103 14.42 -7.93 18.08
N GLU A 104 15.32 -8.58 17.36
CA GLU A 104 16.77 -8.47 17.62
C GLU A 104 17.24 -7.03 17.47
N ARG A 105 16.80 -6.34 16.41
CA ARG A 105 17.12 -4.93 16.20
C ARG A 105 16.56 -4.02 17.28
N LEU A 106 15.32 -4.26 17.73
CA LEU A 106 14.68 -3.49 18.80
C LEU A 106 15.36 -3.71 20.13
N LEU A 107 15.69 -4.97 20.48
CA LEU A 107 16.40 -5.29 21.72
C LEU A 107 17.80 -4.66 21.73
N ASN A 108 18.54 -4.75 20.63
CA ASN A 108 19.84 -4.10 20.51
C ASN A 108 19.73 -2.60 20.66
N ALA A 109 18.75 -1.96 19.99
CA ALA A 109 18.50 -0.53 20.13
C ALA A 109 18.19 -0.11 21.57
N ALA A 110 17.40 -0.92 22.29
CA ALA A 110 17.09 -0.68 23.70
C ALA A 110 18.36 -0.74 24.57
N ILE A 111 19.23 -1.74 24.34
CA ILE A 111 20.48 -1.93 25.11
C ILE A 111 21.44 -0.74 24.89
N VAL A 112 21.58 -0.29 23.66
CA VAL A 112 22.50 0.83 23.33
C VAL A 112 21.89 2.22 23.50
N GLY A 113 20.60 2.31 23.88
CA GLY A 113 19.89 3.57 24.07
C GLY A 113 19.54 4.31 22.77
N ASP A 114 19.42 3.58 21.65
CA ASP A 114 19.01 4.15 20.36
C ASP A 114 17.49 4.34 20.30
N HIS A 115 17.03 5.53 20.64
CA HIS A 115 15.61 5.87 20.64
C HIS A 115 15.00 6.01 19.24
N PHE A 116 15.80 6.12 18.20
CA PHE A 116 15.32 6.37 16.84
C PHE A 116 14.47 5.23 16.27
N ARG A 117 14.66 4.01 16.78
CA ARG A 117 13.94 2.82 16.35
C ARG A 117 12.58 2.62 17.04
N PHE A 118 12.24 3.48 18.00
CA PHE A 118 11.00 3.38 18.76
C PHE A 118 10.01 4.46 18.33
N THR A 119 8.73 4.07 18.27
CA THR A 119 7.67 5.02 17.96
C THR A 119 7.52 6.01 19.11
N ARG A 120 7.49 7.30 18.82
CA ARG A 120 7.29 8.35 19.80
C ARG A 120 5.85 8.32 20.33
N ILE A 121 5.68 8.63 21.61
CA ILE A 121 4.36 8.62 22.25
C ILE A 121 3.39 9.62 21.62
N ASP A 122 3.87 10.79 21.19
CA ASP A 122 3.04 11.80 20.52
C ASP A 122 2.50 11.28 19.17
N ALA A 123 3.31 10.55 18.39
CA ALA A 123 2.86 9.91 17.15
C ALA A 123 1.76 8.86 17.42
N VAL A 124 1.93 8.05 18.46
CA VAL A 124 0.90 7.08 18.90
C VAL A 124 -0.40 7.77 19.25
N LEU A 125 -0.33 8.83 20.07
CA LEU A 125 -1.52 9.59 20.49
C LEU A 125 -2.21 10.27 19.30
N HIS A 126 -1.46 10.78 18.32
CA HIS A 126 -2.06 11.35 17.12
C HIS A 126 -2.73 10.29 16.24
N SER A 127 -2.12 9.11 16.12
CA SER A 127 -2.74 7.98 15.40
C SER A 127 -4.08 7.58 16.01
N TRP A 128 -4.17 7.50 17.34
CA TRP A 128 -5.43 7.24 18.03
C TRP A 128 -6.48 8.32 17.80
N LYS A 129 -6.09 9.61 17.82
CA LYS A 129 -7.01 10.71 17.52
C LYS A 129 -7.64 10.61 16.12
N ILE A 130 -6.87 10.19 15.12
CA ILE A 130 -7.39 9.99 13.76
C ILE A 130 -8.47 8.89 13.75
N LEU A 131 -8.24 7.81 14.50
CA LEU A 131 -9.18 6.69 14.55
C LEU A 131 -10.38 6.94 15.48
N ASP A 132 -10.27 7.82 16.46
CA ASP A 132 -11.34 8.13 17.42
C ASP A 132 -12.64 8.59 16.73
N GLU A 133 -12.54 9.33 15.63
CA GLU A 133 -13.70 9.78 14.88
C GLU A 133 -14.42 8.60 14.21
N LEU A 134 -13.67 7.65 13.68
CA LEU A 134 -14.22 6.42 13.09
C LEU A 134 -14.87 5.54 14.17
N LEU A 135 -14.21 5.37 15.30
CA LEU A 135 -14.72 4.55 16.41
C LEU A 135 -15.99 5.11 17.06
N LYS A 136 -16.20 6.43 17.03
CA LYS A 136 -17.41 7.09 17.51
C LYS A 136 -18.57 7.05 16.52
N SER A 137 -18.30 6.79 15.27
CA SER A 137 -19.33 6.69 14.22
C SER A 137 -19.79 5.25 14.10
N PRO A 138 -21.08 4.96 14.31
CA PRO A 138 -21.61 3.61 14.12
C PRO A 138 -21.44 3.25 12.65
N THR A 139 -20.53 2.33 12.37
CA THR A 139 -20.35 1.77 11.01
C THR A 139 -21.20 0.52 10.87
N GLN A 140 -21.85 0.37 9.73
CA GLN A 140 -22.54 -0.87 9.41
C GLN A 140 -21.52 -1.98 9.22
N LEU A 141 -21.70 -3.11 9.92
CA LEU A 141 -20.87 -4.29 9.71
C LEU A 141 -21.26 -4.99 8.40
N HIS A 142 -20.28 -5.25 7.57
CA HIS A 142 -20.44 -5.97 6.32
C HIS A 142 -19.69 -7.30 6.40
N PRO A 143 -20.39 -8.44 6.31
CA PRO A 143 -19.73 -9.73 6.34
C PRO A 143 -18.88 -9.94 5.09
N TYR A 144 -17.80 -10.69 5.24
CA TYR A 144 -16.97 -11.16 4.12
C TYR A 144 -16.50 -12.58 4.36
N PHE A 145 -16.19 -13.30 3.30
CA PHE A 145 -15.68 -14.66 3.37
C PHE A 145 -14.19 -14.68 3.63
N GLU A 146 -13.74 -15.64 4.42
CA GLU A 146 -12.34 -15.95 4.60
C GLU A 146 -11.67 -16.24 3.24
N GLY A 147 -10.46 -15.74 3.04
CA GLY A 147 -9.73 -15.88 1.77
C GLY A 147 -10.12 -14.87 0.68
N THR A 148 -11.00 -13.92 0.98
CA THR A 148 -11.32 -12.79 0.08
C THR A 148 -10.56 -11.52 0.48
N TRP A 149 -10.65 -10.47 -0.33
CA TRP A 149 -10.06 -9.16 -0.04
C TRP A 149 -10.98 -8.24 0.78
N GLY A 150 -12.00 -8.78 1.40
CA GLY A 150 -12.96 -8.05 2.23
C GLY A 150 -14.36 -8.02 1.62
N PRO A 151 -15.26 -7.21 2.18
CA PRO A 151 -16.63 -7.07 1.68
C PRO A 151 -16.69 -6.40 0.30
N ASP A 152 -17.66 -6.78 -0.53
CA ASP A 152 -17.83 -6.27 -1.91
C ASP A 152 -17.92 -4.73 -1.97
N ASN A 153 -18.57 -4.10 -0.99
CA ASN A 153 -18.66 -2.64 -0.95
C ASN A 153 -17.33 -1.93 -0.64
N ALA A 154 -16.33 -2.63 -0.12
CA ALA A 154 -14.98 -2.07 0.01
C ALA A 154 -14.31 -1.84 -1.36
N GLU A 155 -14.69 -2.61 -2.39
CA GLU A 155 -14.19 -2.41 -3.76
C GLU A 155 -14.67 -1.08 -4.37
N ALA A 156 -15.90 -0.67 -4.06
CA ALA A 156 -16.47 0.59 -4.54
C ALA A 156 -15.82 1.85 -3.94
N LEU A 157 -15.02 1.69 -2.88
CA LEU A 157 -14.35 2.82 -2.22
C LEU A 157 -13.31 3.47 -3.13
N VAL A 158 -12.63 2.69 -3.96
CA VAL A 158 -11.56 3.15 -4.85
C VAL A 158 -12.09 3.28 -6.28
N PRO A 159 -12.12 4.47 -6.90
CA PRO A 159 -12.75 4.70 -8.20
C PRO A 159 -12.29 3.78 -9.34
N ASN A 160 -11.01 3.39 -9.33
CA ASN A 160 -10.41 2.50 -10.33
C ASN A 160 -10.18 1.08 -9.80
N GLY A 161 -10.80 0.73 -8.66
CA GLY A 161 -10.52 -0.51 -7.93
C GLY A 161 -9.19 -0.45 -7.16
N TRP A 162 -9.00 -1.41 -6.28
CA TRP A 162 -7.76 -1.58 -5.55
C TRP A 162 -6.64 -2.04 -6.49
N ALA A 163 -5.43 -1.52 -6.28
CA ALA A 163 -4.26 -2.04 -6.99
C ALA A 163 -4.13 -3.55 -6.73
N PRO A 164 -3.82 -4.36 -7.76
CA PRO A 164 -3.57 -5.79 -7.58
C PRO A 164 -2.49 -6.01 -6.51
N VAL A 165 -2.71 -6.97 -5.64
CA VAL A 165 -1.76 -7.32 -4.57
C VAL A 165 -0.69 -8.27 -5.11
N GLY A 166 0.53 -8.13 -4.62
CA GLY A 166 1.66 -8.95 -5.05
C GLY A 166 2.28 -8.47 -6.36
N SER A 167 3.52 -8.81 -6.59
CA SER A 167 4.14 -8.69 -7.90
C SER A 167 3.64 -9.85 -8.77
N GLN A 168 2.63 -9.65 -9.57
CA GLN A 168 2.43 -10.48 -10.75
C GLN A 168 3.47 -10.07 -11.80
N VAL A 169 4.73 -10.20 -11.46
CA VAL A 169 5.76 -10.30 -12.47
C VAL A 169 5.56 -11.67 -13.11
N ASN A 170 4.89 -11.69 -14.25
CA ASN A 170 4.89 -12.86 -15.10
C ASN A 170 6.36 -13.20 -15.40
N ARG A 171 6.84 -14.27 -14.76
CA ARG A 171 8.09 -14.93 -15.13
C ARG A 171 7.95 -15.61 -16.47
#